data_e0e6c799af55e88540ad49109a0ce437
#
_entry.id   e0e6c799af55e88540ad49109a0ce437
#
_cell.length_a   1.000
_cell.length_b   1.000
_cell.length_c   1.000
_cell.angle_alpha   90.00
_cell.angle_beta   90.00
_cell.angle_gamma   90.00
#
_symmetry.space_group_name_H-M   'P 1'
#
loop_
_entity.id
_entity.type
_entity.pdbx_description
1 polymer ?
#
loop_
_entity_poly.entity_id
_entity_poly.type
_entity_poly.pdbx_seq_one_letter_code
_entity_poly.pdbx_strand_id
1 'polypeptide(L)'
;RGLGDVYKRQEIREKLTSFSRSSTISKYLQDDIVTLRNDRYVIPVKQEYKSNVQGIVHDQSSTGSTLYIEPIAIVNLNNQLRELLLKEREEIERILSEFTDKISVFAQFLVANSEIIAYLDGVFAKARYCIELNATRPKLNDRGILDIKRGRHPLIDKKSVVPIDLRLGGDFDMIVITGPNTGGKTVSLKTTGLFCLMAMSGIFLPAAHETIVSVFENIFCDIGDEQSIEQSLSTFSSHIKNISHIAQSLNRNSLVLLDEVGAGTDPAEGAALALAIAEYILDSGAKSVLTTHYGRLKEFSLTTPKVASASMEFDTSTLSPTYRLVLGIPGSSNALDIAGRLGLCQKIVDNARGKLSSEKVTFENVLRNADTLRREYKAQLDEINSCLLYTSPSPRD
;
A
#
# COMPACT_ATOMS: atom_id res chain seq x y z
N ARG A 1 -1.36 13.39 -46.25
CA ARG A 1 -2.56 14.18 -46.66
C ARG A 1 -2.37 14.56 -48.11
N GLY A 2 -3.28 14.06 -48.99
CA GLY A 2 -3.21 14.39 -50.38
C GLY A 2 -3.49 15.90 -50.61
N LEU A 3 -2.62 16.56 -51.31
CA LEU A 3 -2.81 17.96 -51.70
C LEU A 3 -4.17 18.19 -52.39
N GLY A 4 -4.78 17.11 -52.94
CA GLY A 4 -6.02 17.17 -53.73
C GLY A 4 -7.27 17.59 -52.93
N ASP A 5 -7.46 17.10 -51.71
CA ASP A 5 -8.62 17.46 -50.88
C ASP A 5 -8.52 18.90 -50.36
N VAL A 6 -7.31 19.38 -50.06
CA VAL A 6 -7.05 20.75 -49.62
C VAL A 6 -7.39 21.75 -50.75
N TYR A 7 -6.92 21.48 -51.96
CA TYR A 7 -7.24 22.31 -53.10
C TYR A 7 -8.75 22.32 -53.44
N LYS A 8 -9.41 21.16 -53.32
CA LYS A 8 -10.86 21.09 -53.55
C LYS A 8 -11.67 21.82 -52.49
N ARG A 9 -11.29 21.75 -51.24
CA ARG A 9 -11.93 22.51 -50.15
C ARG A 9 -11.78 24.03 -50.38
N GLN A 10 -10.61 24.46 -50.84
CA GLN A 10 -10.35 25.86 -51.14
C GLN A 10 -11.20 26.33 -52.36
N GLU A 11 -11.19 25.53 -53.43
CA GLU A 11 -11.99 25.81 -54.62
C GLU A 11 -13.50 25.92 -54.32
N ILE A 12 -14.03 25.03 -53.50
CA ILE A 12 -15.43 25.07 -53.03
C ILE A 12 -15.70 26.35 -52.25
N ARG A 13 -14.84 26.69 -51.29
CA ARG A 13 -14.99 27.90 -50.49
C ARG A 13 -14.95 29.17 -51.33
N GLU A 14 -14.02 29.27 -52.26
CA GLU A 14 -13.92 30.44 -53.18
C GLU A 14 -15.18 30.59 -54.03
N LYS A 15 -15.66 29.48 -54.63
CA LYS A 15 -16.90 29.50 -55.42
C LYS A 15 -18.14 29.84 -54.59
N LEU A 16 -18.26 29.28 -53.38
CA LEU A 16 -19.37 29.61 -52.49
C LEU A 16 -19.33 31.04 -51.99
N THR A 17 -18.16 31.54 -51.65
CA THR A 17 -18.00 32.94 -51.26
C THR A 17 -18.33 33.88 -52.41
N SER A 18 -17.95 33.57 -53.65
CA SER A 18 -18.32 34.34 -54.83
C SER A 18 -19.85 34.26 -55.07
N PHE A 19 -20.44 33.08 -54.90
CA PHE A 19 -21.88 32.85 -55.07
C PHE A 19 -22.71 33.61 -54.02
N SER A 20 -22.31 33.58 -52.73
CA SER A 20 -23.00 34.26 -51.63
C SER A 20 -22.92 35.79 -51.75
N ARG A 21 -21.83 36.34 -52.31
CA ARG A 21 -21.65 37.79 -52.53
C ARG A 21 -22.34 38.35 -53.77
N SER A 22 -22.94 37.50 -54.59
CA SER A 22 -23.73 37.95 -55.74
C SER A 22 -24.91 38.82 -55.25
N SER A 23 -25.12 40.00 -55.86
CA SER A 23 -26.20 40.94 -55.49
C SER A 23 -27.59 40.31 -55.55
N THR A 24 -27.74 39.24 -56.31
CA THR A 24 -29.00 38.53 -56.50
C THR A 24 -29.23 37.51 -55.35
N ILE A 25 -28.18 36.80 -54.91
CA ILE A 25 -28.28 35.69 -53.97
C ILE A 25 -28.17 36.17 -52.54
N SER A 26 -27.34 37.20 -52.26
CA SER A 26 -27.12 37.70 -50.90
C SER A 26 -28.42 38.08 -50.14
N LYS A 27 -29.45 38.50 -50.86
CA LYS A 27 -30.76 38.82 -50.31
C LYS A 27 -31.51 37.62 -49.71
N TYR A 28 -31.23 36.42 -50.24
CA TYR A 28 -31.90 35.16 -49.89
C TYR A 28 -31.20 34.42 -48.76
N LEU A 29 -29.97 34.81 -48.44
CA LEU A 29 -29.19 34.16 -47.39
C LEU A 29 -29.60 34.63 -46.00
N GLN A 30 -29.56 33.72 -45.04
CA GLN A 30 -29.70 34.05 -43.63
C GLN A 30 -28.42 34.66 -43.07
N ASP A 31 -27.27 34.14 -43.52
CA ASP A 31 -25.93 34.57 -43.16
C ASP A 31 -24.98 34.34 -44.37
N ASP A 32 -23.91 35.10 -44.48
CA ASP A 32 -22.88 34.96 -45.54
C ASP A 32 -21.78 33.93 -45.19
N ILE A 33 -22.12 32.99 -44.34
CA ILE A 33 -21.17 31.97 -43.82
C ILE A 33 -21.37 30.64 -44.57
N VAL A 34 -20.29 30.16 -45.17
CA VAL A 34 -20.22 28.81 -45.74
C VAL A 34 -20.12 27.79 -44.60
N THR A 35 -21.06 26.88 -44.51
CA THR A 35 -21.09 25.85 -43.46
C THR A 35 -20.95 24.46 -44.03
N LEU A 36 -20.59 23.48 -43.15
CA LEU A 36 -20.54 22.08 -43.51
C LEU A 36 -21.76 21.37 -42.86
N ARG A 37 -22.54 20.65 -43.70
CA ARG A 37 -23.66 19.79 -43.24
C ARG A 37 -23.59 18.46 -43.99
N ASN A 38 -23.65 17.35 -43.21
CA ASN A 38 -23.56 16.02 -43.79
C ASN A 38 -22.35 15.82 -44.72
N ASP A 39 -21.18 16.36 -44.32
CA ASP A 39 -19.92 16.37 -45.11
C ASP A 39 -19.99 17.11 -46.45
N ARG A 40 -20.95 18.01 -46.60
CA ARG A 40 -21.09 18.86 -47.78
C ARG A 40 -21.02 20.33 -47.40
N TYR A 41 -20.38 21.10 -48.23
CA TYR A 41 -20.38 22.54 -48.14
C TYR A 41 -21.72 23.09 -48.62
N VAL A 42 -22.38 23.87 -47.79
CA VAL A 42 -23.72 24.43 -48.03
C VAL A 42 -23.77 25.88 -47.60
N ILE A 43 -24.81 26.59 -48.09
CA ILE A 43 -25.13 27.96 -47.68
C ILE A 43 -26.45 28.00 -46.92
N PRO A 44 -26.58 28.87 -45.90
CA PRO A 44 -27.83 29.03 -45.15
C PRO A 44 -28.78 29.97 -45.91
N VAL A 45 -29.88 29.43 -46.38
CA VAL A 45 -30.91 30.15 -47.13
C VAL A 45 -32.16 30.31 -46.28
N LYS A 46 -32.80 31.49 -46.26
CA LYS A 46 -34.07 31.71 -45.60
C LYS A 46 -35.15 30.85 -46.26
N GLN A 47 -35.99 30.18 -45.46
CA GLN A 47 -36.98 29.23 -45.97
C GLN A 47 -37.94 29.83 -47.03
N GLU A 48 -38.33 31.10 -46.90
CA GLU A 48 -39.20 31.83 -47.84
C GLU A 48 -38.60 31.96 -49.24
N TYR A 49 -37.26 31.89 -49.37
CA TYR A 49 -36.54 32.02 -50.64
C TYR A 49 -35.99 30.71 -51.19
N LYS A 50 -36.51 29.56 -50.70
CA LYS A 50 -36.06 28.21 -51.14
C LYS A 50 -36.13 28.07 -52.67
N SER A 51 -37.19 28.57 -53.31
CA SER A 51 -37.40 28.48 -54.75
C SER A 51 -36.45 29.38 -55.63
N ASN A 52 -35.83 30.37 -54.96
CA ASN A 52 -34.96 31.33 -55.65
C ASN A 52 -33.48 30.84 -55.71
N VAL A 53 -33.14 29.80 -54.88
CA VAL A 53 -31.78 29.23 -54.87
C VAL A 53 -31.86 27.79 -55.37
N GLN A 54 -31.38 27.56 -56.58
CA GLN A 54 -31.34 26.21 -57.16
C GLN A 54 -30.26 25.39 -56.49
N GLY A 55 -30.66 24.31 -55.80
CA GLY A 55 -29.75 23.46 -55.03
C GLY A 55 -30.44 22.31 -54.30
N ILE A 56 -29.64 21.49 -53.61
CA ILE A 56 -30.08 20.33 -52.81
C ILE A 56 -30.14 20.77 -51.35
N VAL A 57 -31.26 20.56 -50.69
CA VAL A 57 -31.40 20.80 -49.27
C VAL A 57 -30.81 19.63 -48.51
N HIS A 58 -29.83 19.88 -47.64
CA HIS A 58 -29.17 18.87 -46.84
C HIS A 58 -29.59 18.88 -45.36
N ASP A 59 -30.01 20.04 -44.86
CA ASP A 59 -30.41 20.19 -43.46
C ASP A 59 -31.32 21.40 -43.26
N GLN A 60 -31.97 21.49 -42.10
CA GLN A 60 -32.81 22.61 -41.71
C GLN A 60 -32.49 23.01 -40.27
N SER A 61 -32.58 24.30 -39.96
CA SER A 61 -32.44 24.78 -38.57
C SER A 61 -33.55 24.23 -37.68
N SER A 62 -33.30 24.14 -36.37
CA SER A 62 -34.28 23.66 -35.36
C SER A 62 -35.59 24.46 -35.35
N THR A 63 -35.53 25.72 -35.74
CA THR A 63 -36.70 26.62 -35.86
C THR A 63 -37.39 26.51 -37.22
N GLY A 64 -36.84 25.77 -38.16
CA GLY A 64 -37.34 25.67 -39.54
C GLY A 64 -37.10 26.90 -40.41
N SER A 65 -36.59 28.00 -39.88
CA SER A 65 -36.46 29.29 -40.57
C SER A 65 -35.31 29.35 -41.59
N THR A 66 -34.34 28.43 -41.52
CA THR A 66 -33.14 28.39 -42.37
C THR A 66 -32.97 27.00 -42.98
N LEU A 67 -32.76 26.96 -44.28
CA LEU A 67 -32.41 25.74 -45.01
C LEU A 67 -30.95 25.76 -45.42
N TYR A 68 -30.26 24.67 -45.22
CA TYR A 68 -28.86 24.49 -45.64
C TYR A 68 -28.85 23.87 -47.01
N ILE A 69 -28.62 24.71 -48.03
CA ILE A 69 -28.72 24.34 -49.46
C ILE A 69 -27.32 24.20 -50.07
N GLU A 70 -27.09 23.10 -50.75
CA GLU A 70 -25.94 22.90 -51.65
C GLU A 70 -26.31 23.46 -53.05
N PRO A 71 -25.73 24.58 -53.45
CA PRO A 71 -26.02 25.11 -54.80
C PRO A 71 -25.58 24.14 -55.91
N ILE A 72 -26.37 24.04 -57.00
CA ILE A 72 -26.05 23.14 -58.13
C ILE A 72 -24.64 23.39 -58.67
N ALA A 73 -24.16 24.64 -58.62
CA ALA A 73 -22.84 25.04 -59.11
C ALA A 73 -21.66 24.35 -58.37
N ILE A 74 -21.89 23.82 -57.16
CA ILE A 74 -20.84 23.18 -56.37
C ILE A 74 -21.07 21.69 -56.12
N VAL A 75 -22.21 21.13 -56.52
CA VAL A 75 -22.55 19.70 -56.33
C VAL A 75 -21.43 18.79 -56.86
N ASN A 76 -20.92 19.08 -58.06
CA ASN A 76 -19.82 18.30 -58.64
C ASN A 76 -18.53 18.39 -57.80
N LEU A 77 -18.22 19.56 -57.26
CA LEU A 77 -17.02 19.76 -56.44
C LEU A 77 -17.14 19.04 -55.10
N ASN A 78 -18.30 19.10 -54.44
CA ASN A 78 -18.57 18.34 -53.24
C ASN A 78 -18.51 16.83 -53.51
N ASN A 79 -19.01 16.36 -54.65
CA ASN A 79 -18.90 14.94 -55.04
C ASN A 79 -17.43 14.54 -55.24
N GLN A 80 -16.63 15.36 -55.92
CA GLN A 80 -15.20 15.13 -56.10
C GLN A 80 -14.44 15.14 -54.80
N LEU A 81 -14.76 16.05 -53.87
CA LEU A 81 -14.17 16.07 -52.54
C LEU A 81 -14.48 14.79 -51.79
N ARG A 82 -15.75 14.34 -51.81
CA ARG A 82 -16.17 13.11 -51.17
C ARG A 82 -15.46 11.88 -51.76
N GLU A 83 -15.31 11.82 -53.06
CA GLU A 83 -14.57 10.76 -53.76
C GLU A 83 -13.10 10.73 -53.33
N LEU A 84 -12.45 11.91 -53.23
CA LEU A 84 -11.07 12.00 -52.73
C LEU A 84 -10.93 11.54 -51.29
N LEU A 85 -11.88 11.91 -50.41
CA LEU A 85 -11.88 11.47 -49.02
C LEU A 85 -12.09 9.95 -48.88
N LEU A 86 -12.94 9.36 -49.71
CA LEU A 86 -13.12 7.91 -49.76
C LEU A 86 -11.83 7.22 -50.24
N LYS A 87 -11.20 7.70 -51.30
CA LYS A 87 -9.92 7.17 -51.78
C LYS A 87 -8.80 7.29 -50.74
N GLU A 88 -8.74 8.42 -50.01
CA GLU A 88 -7.80 8.60 -48.92
C GLU A 88 -8.02 7.53 -47.83
N ARG A 89 -9.27 7.29 -47.45
CA ARG A 89 -9.62 6.27 -46.43
C ARG A 89 -9.26 4.86 -46.90
N GLU A 90 -9.61 4.51 -48.14
CA GLU A 90 -9.27 3.22 -48.76
C GLU A 90 -7.74 3.01 -48.76
N GLU A 91 -6.97 4.05 -49.08
CA GLU A 91 -5.51 3.97 -49.13
C GLU A 91 -4.92 3.83 -47.73
N ILE A 92 -5.46 4.52 -46.72
CA ILE A 92 -5.09 4.35 -45.32
C ILE A 92 -5.36 2.90 -44.86
N GLU A 93 -6.55 2.37 -45.17
CA GLU A 93 -6.91 0.99 -44.81
C GLU A 93 -6.00 -0.01 -45.53
N ARG A 94 -5.66 0.22 -46.82
CA ARG A 94 -4.71 -0.61 -47.57
C ARG A 94 -3.32 -0.64 -46.91
N ILE A 95 -2.80 0.55 -46.55
CA ILE A 95 -1.49 0.68 -45.92
C ILE A 95 -1.50 -0.01 -44.54
N LEU A 96 -2.52 0.21 -43.73
CA LEU A 96 -2.65 -0.43 -42.41
C LEU A 96 -2.73 -1.95 -42.53
N SER A 97 -3.49 -2.45 -43.51
CA SER A 97 -3.56 -3.91 -43.74
C SER A 97 -2.19 -4.47 -44.14
N GLU A 98 -1.48 -3.82 -45.06
CA GLU A 98 -0.15 -4.25 -45.49
C GLU A 98 0.86 -4.28 -44.31
N PHE A 99 0.83 -3.27 -43.44
CA PHE A 99 1.66 -3.25 -42.25
C PHE A 99 1.26 -4.33 -41.25
N THR A 100 -0.04 -4.56 -41.07
CA THR A 100 -0.56 -5.62 -40.18
C THR A 100 -0.11 -6.99 -40.66
N ASP A 101 -0.19 -7.28 -41.96
CA ASP A 101 0.27 -8.54 -42.53
C ASP A 101 1.77 -8.76 -42.34
N LYS A 102 2.58 -7.72 -42.53
CA LYS A 102 4.04 -7.78 -42.26
C LYS A 102 4.37 -8.02 -40.80
N ILE A 103 3.61 -7.41 -39.86
CA ILE A 103 3.84 -7.54 -38.42
C ILE A 103 3.30 -8.86 -37.88
N SER A 104 2.20 -9.38 -38.45
CA SER A 104 1.52 -10.59 -37.95
C SER A 104 2.46 -11.82 -37.93
N VAL A 105 3.41 -11.89 -38.84
CA VAL A 105 4.44 -12.94 -38.87
C VAL A 105 5.28 -12.97 -37.59
N PHE A 106 5.44 -11.83 -36.94
CA PHE A 106 6.20 -11.67 -35.69
C PHE A 106 5.34 -11.61 -34.44
N ALA A 107 4.01 -11.77 -34.55
CA ALA A 107 3.08 -11.55 -33.44
C ALA A 107 3.44 -12.37 -32.19
N GLN A 108 3.79 -13.66 -32.35
CA GLN A 108 4.19 -14.52 -31.23
C GLN A 108 5.45 -14.00 -30.52
N PHE A 109 6.44 -13.53 -31.29
CA PHE A 109 7.67 -12.96 -30.72
C PHE A 109 7.39 -11.62 -30.01
N LEU A 110 6.49 -10.79 -30.54
CA LEU A 110 6.10 -9.53 -29.91
C LEU A 110 5.38 -9.77 -28.58
N VAL A 111 4.47 -10.73 -28.51
CA VAL A 111 3.79 -11.12 -27.27
C VAL A 111 4.81 -11.63 -26.25
N ALA A 112 5.67 -12.58 -26.64
CA ALA A 112 6.70 -13.12 -25.75
C ALA A 112 7.67 -12.02 -25.25
N ASN A 113 8.10 -11.12 -26.13
CA ASN A 113 8.93 -9.98 -25.75
C ASN A 113 8.23 -9.04 -24.76
N SER A 114 6.93 -8.79 -24.94
CA SER A 114 6.14 -7.98 -24.00
C SER A 114 6.10 -8.60 -22.60
N GLU A 115 5.89 -9.91 -22.52
CA GLU A 115 5.91 -10.66 -21.24
C GLU A 115 7.30 -10.60 -20.58
N ILE A 116 8.37 -10.80 -21.36
CA ILE A 116 9.74 -10.73 -20.85
C ILE A 116 10.06 -9.32 -20.33
N ILE A 117 9.67 -8.27 -21.07
CA ILE A 117 9.88 -6.88 -20.67
C ILE A 117 9.13 -6.58 -19.37
N ALA A 118 7.87 -6.99 -19.25
CA ALA A 118 7.08 -6.83 -18.04
C ALA A 118 7.73 -7.55 -16.83
N TYR A 119 8.23 -8.76 -17.04
CA TYR A 119 8.97 -9.50 -16.00
C TYR A 119 10.25 -8.77 -15.59
N LEU A 120 11.06 -8.32 -16.54
CA LEU A 120 12.29 -7.58 -16.28
C LEU A 120 12.03 -6.25 -15.58
N ASP A 121 11.01 -5.51 -15.96
CA ASP A 121 10.62 -4.27 -15.29
C ASP A 121 10.29 -4.52 -13.81
N GLY A 122 9.53 -5.58 -13.51
CA GLY A 122 9.27 -6.02 -12.14
C GLY A 122 10.55 -6.35 -11.35
N VAL A 123 11.52 -7.04 -11.97
CA VAL A 123 12.80 -7.35 -11.34
C VAL A 123 13.60 -6.08 -11.07
N PHE A 124 13.69 -5.16 -12.02
CA PHE A 124 14.37 -3.88 -11.84
C PHE A 124 13.70 -2.99 -10.81
N ALA A 125 12.36 -2.97 -10.74
CA ALA A 125 11.63 -2.24 -9.71
C ALA A 125 11.98 -2.75 -8.30
N LYS A 126 11.99 -4.08 -8.10
CA LYS A 126 12.43 -4.71 -6.84
C LYS A 126 13.88 -4.36 -6.51
N ALA A 127 14.78 -4.42 -7.49
CA ALA A 127 16.20 -4.10 -7.28
C ALA A 127 16.40 -2.63 -6.87
N ARG A 128 15.74 -1.68 -7.52
CA ARG A 128 15.79 -0.25 -7.13
C ARG A 128 15.27 -0.04 -5.70
N TYR A 129 14.16 -0.67 -5.37
CA TYR A 129 13.60 -0.58 -4.02
C TYR A 129 14.55 -1.16 -2.96
N CYS A 130 15.21 -2.29 -3.26
CA CYS A 130 16.22 -2.87 -2.37
C CYS A 130 17.43 -1.92 -2.16
N ILE A 131 17.89 -1.26 -3.20
CA ILE A 131 18.97 -0.26 -3.11
C ILE A 131 18.52 0.94 -2.27
N GLU A 132 17.33 1.44 -2.53
CA GLU A 132 16.76 2.55 -1.76
C GLU A 132 16.68 2.22 -0.27
N LEU A 133 16.25 1.03 0.10
CA LEU A 133 16.14 0.59 1.49
C LEU A 133 17.50 0.24 2.14
N ASN A 134 18.62 0.21 1.42
CA ASN A 134 19.86 -0.42 1.85
C ASN A 134 19.59 -1.84 2.35
N ALA A 135 18.86 -2.61 1.55
CA ALA A 135 18.37 -3.92 1.91
C ALA A 135 19.45 -5.00 1.68
N THR A 136 19.40 -6.05 2.46
CA THR A 136 20.29 -7.21 2.36
C THR A 136 19.46 -8.46 2.05
N ARG A 137 20.06 -9.41 1.35
CA ARG A 137 19.43 -10.70 1.03
C ARG A 137 19.29 -11.53 2.31
N PRO A 138 18.06 -11.89 2.75
CA PRO A 138 17.89 -12.78 3.89
C PRO A 138 18.22 -14.23 3.53
N LYS A 139 18.54 -15.03 4.54
CA LYS A 139 18.61 -16.49 4.41
C LYS A 139 17.20 -17.05 4.57
N LEU A 140 16.75 -17.84 3.61
CA LEU A 140 15.43 -18.46 3.65
C LEU A 140 15.48 -19.86 4.24
N ASN A 141 14.42 -20.26 4.94
CA ASN A 141 14.19 -21.62 5.44
C ASN A 141 12.70 -21.96 5.43
N ASP A 142 12.37 -23.23 5.61
CA ASP A 142 11.03 -23.81 5.69
C ASP A 142 10.69 -24.38 7.07
N ARG A 143 11.54 -24.07 8.07
CA ARG A 143 11.45 -24.66 9.43
C ARG A 143 10.75 -23.77 10.46
N GLY A 144 10.11 -22.68 10.00
CA GLY A 144 9.47 -21.72 10.88
C GLY A 144 10.44 -20.85 11.70
N ILE A 145 11.72 -20.72 11.26
CA ILE A 145 12.72 -19.93 11.98
C ILE A 145 12.76 -18.51 11.41
N LEU A 146 12.49 -17.55 12.27
CA LEU A 146 12.70 -16.12 12.03
C LEU A 146 13.81 -15.63 12.97
N ASP A 147 14.86 -15.01 12.42
CA ASP A 147 15.90 -14.34 13.20
C ASP A 147 16.19 -12.99 12.48
N ILE A 148 15.39 -11.99 12.82
CA ILE A 148 15.51 -10.65 12.27
C ILE A 148 16.56 -9.90 13.09
N LYS A 149 17.61 -9.43 12.44
CA LYS A 149 18.69 -8.66 13.06
C LYS A 149 18.72 -7.24 12.49
N ARG A 150 18.57 -6.26 13.37
CA ARG A 150 18.57 -4.83 13.05
C ARG A 150 17.56 -4.49 11.95
N GLY A 151 16.38 -5.13 12.00
CA GLY A 151 15.30 -4.92 11.05
C GLY A 151 14.69 -3.53 11.17
N ARG A 152 14.60 -2.79 10.07
CA ARG A 152 14.02 -1.45 9.99
C ARG A 152 12.73 -1.49 9.19
N HIS A 153 11.67 -0.92 9.72
CA HIS A 153 10.40 -0.86 8.99
C HIS A 153 10.56 -0.06 7.69
N PRO A 154 10.27 -0.62 6.51
CA PRO A 154 10.60 0.00 5.22
C PRO A 154 9.87 1.31 4.94
N LEU A 155 8.70 1.54 5.55
CA LEU A 155 7.87 2.72 5.36
C LEU A 155 8.10 3.83 6.41
N ILE A 156 9.02 3.63 7.35
CA ILE A 156 9.41 4.66 8.32
C ILE A 156 10.68 5.34 7.82
N ASP A 157 10.75 6.68 8.02
CA ASP A 157 11.90 7.46 7.62
C ASP A 157 13.21 6.86 8.19
N LYS A 158 14.24 6.75 7.36
CA LYS A 158 15.53 6.14 7.70
C LYS A 158 16.25 6.81 8.86
N LYS A 159 15.97 8.10 9.11
CA LYS A 159 16.60 8.86 10.19
C LYS A 159 15.92 8.65 11.54
N SER A 160 14.65 8.27 11.53
CA SER A 160 13.83 8.10 12.74
C SER A 160 13.56 6.65 13.08
N VAL A 161 13.69 5.73 12.12
CA VAL A 161 13.44 4.30 12.35
C VAL A 161 14.43 3.70 13.33
N VAL A 162 13.91 3.07 14.38
CA VAL A 162 14.71 2.31 15.33
C VAL A 162 14.74 0.84 14.90
N PRO A 163 15.93 0.24 14.72
CA PRO A 163 16.04 -1.16 14.33
C PRO A 163 15.52 -2.09 15.44
N ILE A 164 14.85 -3.16 15.04
CA ILE A 164 14.39 -4.22 15.95
C ILE A 164 15.19 -5.50 15.72
N ASP A 165 15.41 -6.25 16.81
CA ASP A 165 15.89 -7.63 16.81
C ASP A 165 14.75 -8.52 17.28
N LEU A 166 14.38 -9.54 16.48
CA LEU A 166 13.29 -10.46 16.80
C LEU A 166 13.67 -11.86 16.38
N ARG A 167 13.61 -12.81 17.33
CA ARG A 167 13.84 -14.22 17.07
C ARG A 167 12.61 -15.03 17.43
N LEU A 168 12.12 -15.86 16.49
CA LEU A 168 10.98 -16.74 16.64
C LEU A 168 11.30 -18.08 15.97
N GLY A 169 10.83 -19.17 16.53
CA GLY A 169 11.15 -20.52 16.08
C GLY A 169 12.43 -21.06 16.71
N GLY A 170 12.57 -22.38 16.72
CA GLY A 170 13.62 -23.10 17.46
C GLY A 170 13.21 -23.32 18.91
N ASP A 171 13.63 -22.44 19.80
CA ASP A 171 13.38 -22.59 21.24
C ASP A 171 11.94 -22.22 21.62
N PHE A 172 11.28 -21.33 20.89
CA PHE A 172 9.91 -20.88 21.16
C PHE A 172 9.12 -20.62 19.88
N ASP A 173 7.84 -20.94 19.95
CA ASP A 173 6.90 -20.85 18.84
C ASP A 173 6.02 -19.60 18.91
N MET A 174 6.00 -18.93 20.07
CA MET A 174 5.20 -17.73 20.31
C MET A 174 6.03 -16.65 21.02
N ILE A 175 5.81 -15.39 20.60
CA ILE A 175 6.32 -14.20 21.31
C ILE A 175 5.14 -13.38 21.79
N VAL A 176 5.12 -13.02 23.07
CA VAL A 176 4.17 -12.08 23.66
C VAL A 176 4.88 -10.76 23.93
N ILE A 177 4.53 -9.72 23.16
CA ILE A 177 5.11 -8.38 23.29
C ILE A 177 4.23 -7.55 24.22
N THR A 178 4.84 -7.03 25.29
CA THR A 178 4.18 -6.22 26.31
C THR A 178 4.73 -4.78 26.34
N GLY A 179 4.04 -3.89 27.00
CA GLY A 179 4.45 -2.49 27.14
C GLY A 179 3.39 -1.49 26.70
N PRO A 180 3.67 -0.17 26.74
CA PRO A 180 2.72 0.87 26.38
C PRO A 180 2.43 0.87 24.87
N ASN A 181 1.23 1.34 24.47
CA ASN A 181 0.81 1.35 23.07
C ASN A 181 1.71 2.26 22.22
N THR A 182 2.16 3.36 22.78
CA THR A 182 3.08 4.31 22.13
C THR A 182 4.51 3.77 21.95
N GLY A 183 4.82 2.59 22.53
CA GLY A 183 6.17 2.02 22.55
C GLY A 183 6.64 1.38 21.23
N GLY A 184 5.76 1.18 20.23
CA GLY A 184 6.09 0.57 18.94
C GLY A 184 5.78 -0.94 18.82
N LYS A 185 4.93 -1.51 19.70
CA LYS A 185 4.46 -2.91 19.65
C LYS A 185 3.90 -3.26 18.28
N THR A 186 2.91 -2.50 17.81
CA THR A 186 2.25 -2.67 16.50
C THR A 186 3.24 -2.55 15.34
N VAL A 187 4.21 -1.63 15.43
CA VAL A 187 5.25 -1.47 14.39
C VAL A 187 6.15 -2.70 14.35
N SER A 188 6.55 -3.26 15.47
CA SER A 188 7.36 -4.49 15.55
C SER A 188 6.62 -5.68 14.93
N LEU A 189 5.32 -5.81 15.24
CA LEU A 189 4.43 -6.82 14.68
C LEU A 189 4.32 -6.68 13.15
N LYS A 190 3.99 -5.48 12.67
CA LYS A 190 3.90 -5.15 11.23
C LYS A 190 5.23 -5.40 10.51
N THR A 191 6.35 -5.03 11.12
CA THR A 191 7.69 -5.27 10.53
C THR A 191 7.94 -6.75 10.32
N THR A 192 7.58 -7.58 11.31
CA THR A 192 7.75 -9.04 11.22
C THR A 192 6.98 -9.63 10.05
N GLY A 193 5.68 -9.33 9.95
CA GLY A 193 4.84 -9.81 8.84
C GLY A 193 5.30 -9.30 7.49
N LEU A 194 5.60 -8.01 7.40
CA LEU A 194 6.03 -7.39 6.15
C LEU A 194 7.36 -7.99 5.66
N PHE A 195 8.30 -8.30 6.55
CA PHE A 195 9.55 -8.94 6.19
C PHE A 195 9.35 -10.34 5.60
N CYS A 196 8.43 -11.12 6.15
CA CYS A 196 8.07 -12.42 5.58
C CYS A 196 7.47 -12.24 4.18
N LEU A 197 6.53 -11.33 3.99
CA LEU A 197 5.90 -11.06 2.68
C LEU A 197 6.92 -10.53 1.65
N MET A 198 7.81 -9.62 2.06
CA MET A 198 8.87 -9.10 1.19
C MET A 198 9.80 -10.22 0.73
N ALA A 199 10.30 -11.04 1.67
CA ALA A 199 11.19 -12.16 1.37
C ALA A 199 10.54 -13.17 0.42
N MET A 200 9.28 -13.54 0.66
CA MET A 200 8.50 -14.45 -0.18
C MET A 200 8.21 -13.86 -1.57
N SER A 201 8.15 -12.53 -1.68
CA SER A 201 8.01 -11.81 -2.95
C SER A 201 9.34 -11.57 -3.67
N GLY A 202 10.48 -12.04 -3.14
CA GLY A 202 11.81 -11.84 -3.72
C GLY A 202 12.35 -10.42 -3.54
N ILE A 203 11.87 -9.68 -2.54
CA ILE A 203 12.38 -8.36 -2.14
C ILE A 203 13.33 -8.54 -0.96
N PHE A 204 14.50 -7.93 -1.01
CA PHE A 204 15.47 -7.96 0.08
C PHE A 204 14.99 -7.09 1.25
N LEU A 205 15.57 -7.34 2.43
CA LEU A 205 15.10 -6.75 3.68
C LEU A 205 16.05 -5.64 4.18
N PRO A 206 15.52 -4.51 4.67
CA PRO A 206 16.33 -3.49 5.35
C PRO A 206 16.76 -3.96 6.75
N ALA A 207 17.63 -4.96 6.78
CA ALA A 207 18.10 -5.66 7.97
C ALA A 207 19.59 -6.04 7.82
N ALA A 208 20.19 -6.62 8.87
CA ALA A 208 21.57 -7.13 8.79
C ALA A 208 21.66 -8.41 7.95
N HIS A 209 22.85 -8.70 7.42
CA HIS A 209 23.13 -9.83 6.51
C HIS A 209 22.80 -11.21 7.09
N GLU A 210 22.87 -11.37 8.42
CA GLU A 210 22.57 -12.65 9.08
C GLU A 210 21.08 -12.88 9.29
N THR A 211 20.21 -12.00 8.82
CA THR A 211 18.76 -12.15 8.98
C THR A 211 18.29 -13.42 8.28
N ILE A 212 17.50 -14.21 9.02
CA ILE A 212 16.90 -15.47 8.58
C ILE A 212 15.38 -15.29 8.58
N VAL A 213 14.72 -15.74 7.51
CA VAL A 213 13.26 -15.66 7.36
C VAL A 213 12.73 -17.02 6.91
N SER A 214 11.63 -17.46 7.53
CA SER A 214 10.93 -18.66 7.08
C SER A 214 9.91 -18.35 5.99
N VAL A 215 9.74 -19.29 5.08
CA VAL A 215 8.65 -19.31 4.12
C VAL A 215 7.44 -19.94 4.79
N PHE A 216 6.35 -19.19 4.90
CA PHE A 216 5.09 -19.64 5.47
C PHE A 216 4.07 -19.90 4.37
N GLU A 217 3.20 -20.89 4.57
CA GLU A 217 2.05 -21.11 3.68
C GLU A 217 1.00 -20.04 3.86
N ASN A 218 0.78 -19.63 5.12
CA ASN A 218 -0.19 -18.62 5.48
C ASN A 218 0.42 -17.60 6.43
N ILE A 219 0.11 -16.33 6.20
CA ILE A 219 0.42 -15.24 7.13
C ILE A 219 -0.89 -14.57 7.49
N PHE A 220 -1.35 -14.82 8.71
CA PHE A 220 -2.57 -14.26 9.25
C PHE A 220 -2.25 -13.03 10.11
N CYS A 221 -3.06 -12.00 9.98
CA CYS A 221 -2.92 -10.81 10.81
C CYS A 221 -4.28 -10.30 11.29
N ASP A 222 -4.34 -9.90 12.54
CA ASP A 222 -5.40 -9.11 13.11
C ASP A 222 -4.75 -7.88 13.74
N ILE A 223 -4.70 -6.80 12.98
CA ILE A 223 -4.01 -5.56 13.29
C ILE A 223 -4.94 -4.42 12.92
N GLY A 224 -5.51 -3.74 13.90
CA GLY A 224 -6.45 -2.65 13.67
C GLY A 224 -6.21 -1.48 14.63
N ASP A 225 -6.52 -0.25 14.19
CA ASP A 225 -6.50 0.95 15.03
C ASP A 225 -7.84 1.09 15.77
N GLU A 226 -7.80 1.10 17.11
CA GLU A 226 -8.97 1.38 17.98
C GLU A 226 -9.45 2.86 17.91
N GLN A 227 -8.88 3.69 17.05
CA GLN A 227 -9.05 5.15 17.09
C GLN A 227 -10.34 5.70 16.45
N SER A 228 -11.26 4.89 15.99
CA SER A 228 -12.55 5.37 15.50
C SER A 228 -13.62 5.32 16.61
N ILE A 229 -13.95 6.45 17.17
CA ILE A 229 -14.88 6.65 18.29
C ILE A 229 -16.31 6.10 18.05
N GLU A 230 -16.71 5.87 16.82
CA GLU A 230 -18.07 5.44 16.45
C GLU A 230 -18.26 3.90 16.33
N GLN A 231 -17.24 3.08 16.61
CA GLN A 231 -17.26 1.65 16.23
C GLN A 231 -16.89 0.63 17.32
N SER A 232 -16.91 0.93 18.61
CA SER A 232 -16.36 0.02 19.65
C SER A 232 -16.98 -1.40 19.66
N LEU A 233 -18.30 -1.55 19.48
CA LEU A 233 -18.95 -2.88 19.39
C LEU A 233 -18.74 -3.55 18.02
N SER A 234 -18.60 -2.75 16.95
CA SER A 234 -18.32 -3.26 15.60
C SER A 234 -16.86 -3.72 15.50
N THR A 235 -15.93 -3.08 16.23
CA THR A 235 -14.49 -3.38 16.24
C THR A 235 -14.23 -4.72 16.92
N PHE A 236 -14.73 -4.96 18.15
CA PHE A 236 -14.60 -6.25 18.83
C PHE A 236 -15.18 -7.39 17.98
N SER A 237 -16.39 -7.21 17.44
CA SER A 237 -17.03 -8.23 16.60
C SER A 237 -16.24 -8.52 15.33
N SER A 238 -15.59 -7.53 14.72
CA SER A 238 -14.74 -7.72 13.53
C SER A 238 -13.46 -8.48 13.86
N HIS A 239 -12.79 -8.15 14.97
CA HIS A 239 -11.62 -8.89 15.47
C HIS A 239 -11.96 -10.36 15.73
N ILE A 240 -13.06 -10.63 16.41
CA ILE A 240 -13.49 -12.02 16.69
C ILE A 240 -13.82 -12.81 15.43
N LYS A 241 -14.47 -12.18 14.44
CA LYS A 241 -14.72 -12.83 13.14
C LYS A 241 -13.43 -13.17 12.42
N ASN A 242 -12.46 -12.25 12.41
CA ASN A 242 -11.16 -12.49 11.80
C ASN A 242 -10.39 -13.60 12.53
N ILE A 243 -10.34 -13.56 13.86
CA ILE A 243 -9.71 -14.60 14.68
C ILE A 243 -10.40 -15.97 14.47
N SER A 244 -11.73 -15.99 14.34
CA SER A 244 -12.47 -17.22 14.02
C SER A 244 -12.07 -17.81 12.67
N HIS A 245 -11.90 -16.95 11.64
CA HIS A 245 -11.41 -17.38 10.34
C HIS A 245 -9.96 -17.91 10.42
N ILE A 246 -9.09 -17.22 11.14
CA ILE A 246 -7.72 -17.65 11.40
C ILE A 246 -7.72 -19.04 12.05
N ALA A 247 -8.50 -19.24 13.13
CA ALA A 247 -8.56 -20.49 13.86
C ALA A 247 -8.99 -21.69 12.99
N GLN A 248 -9.87 -21.47 12.01
CA GLN A 248 -10.33 -22.50 11.09
C GLN A 248 -9.28 -22.87 10.02
N SER A 249 -8.38 -21.95 9.69
CA SER A 249 -7.40 -22.10 8.59
C SER A 249 -5.97 -22.35 9.09
N LEU A 250 -5.78 -22.42 10.40
CA LEU A 250 -4.48 -22.48 11.05
C LEU A 250 -3.79 -23.83 10.83
N ASN A 251 -2.50 -23.81 10.53
CA ASN A 251 -1.63 -24.99 10.44
C ASN A 251 -0.21 -24.66 10.96
N ARG A 252 0.65 -25.68 11.04
CA ARG A 252 2.04 -25.55 11.53
C ARG A 252 2.91 -24.61 10.70
N ASN A 253 2.59 -24.44 9.42
CA ASN A 253 3.32 -23.57 8.48
C ASN A 253 2.73 -22.16 8.42
N SER A 254 1.92 -21.79 9.43
CA SER A 254 1.31 -20.47 9.54
C SER A 254 2.12 -19.55 10.45
N LEU A 255 2.13 -18.26 10.09
CA LEU A 255 2.53 -17.16 10.94
C LEU A 255 1.28 -16.36 11.34
N VAL A 256 1.08 -16.16 12.65
CA VAL A 256 -0.06 -15.43 13.21
C VAL A 256 0.42 -14.17 13.91
N LEU A 257 -0.15 -13.04 13.56
CA LEU A 257 0.21 -11.72 14.07
C LEU A 257 -1.04 -11.05 14.64
N LEU A 258 -1.16 -10.98 15.96
CA LEU A 258 -2.33 -10.41 16.62
C LEU A 258 -1.95 -9.19 17.46
N ASP A 259 -2.59 -8.07 17.20
CA ASP A 259 -2.39 -6.85 17.96
C ASP A 259 -3.51 -6.69 19.01
N GLU A 260 -3.15 -6.39 20.24
CA GLU A 260 -4.05 -6.13 21.38
C GLU A 260 -5.18 -7.16 21.55
N VAL A 261 -4.81 -8.45 21.54
CA VAL A 261 -5.76 -9.57 21.62
C VAL A 261 -6.67 -9.43 22.82
N GLY A 262 -8.00 -9.49 22.58
CA GLY A 262 -9.02 -9.41 23.61
C GLY A 262 -9.42 -7.98 24.01
N ALA A 263 -8.91 -6.95 23.34
CA ALA A 263 -9.33 -5.56 23.55
C ALA A 263 -10.78 -5.32 23.10
N GLY A 264 -11.41 -4.28 23.63
CA GLY A 264 -12.78 -3.85 23.23
C GLY A 264 -13.93 -4.53 23.98
N THR A 265 -13.65 -5.31 25.05
CA THR A 265 -14.66 -5.91 25.95
C THR A 265 -14.29 -5.74 27.42
N ASP A 266 -15.06 -6.35 28.34
CA ASP A 266 -14.69 -6.36 29.76
C ASP A 266 -13.25 -6.87 29.96
N PRO A 267 -12.43 -6.20 30.76
CA PRO A 267 -11.01 -6.56 30.91
C PRO A 267 -10.76 -7.98 31.45
N ALA A 268 -11.65 -8.55 32.25
CA ALA A 268 -11.50 -9.90 32.78
C ALA A 268 -11.86 -10.94 31.70
N GLU A 269 -12.95 -10.70 30.94
CA GLU A 269 -13.36 -11.55 29.82
C GLU A 269 -12.36 -11.47 28.68
N GLY A 270 -11.92 -10.25 28.34
CA GLY A 270 -10.92 -10.02 27.29
C GLY A 270 -9.58 -10.73 27.59
N ALA A 271 -9.12 -10.66 28.83
CA ALA A 271 -7.90 -11.36 29.26
C ALA A 271 -8.05 -12.89 29.20
N ALA A 272 -9.22 -13.43 29.58
CA ALA A 272 -9.49 -14.86 29.52
C ALA A 272 -9.56 -15.37 28.08
N LEU A 273 -10.24 -14.60 27.20
CA LEU A 273 -10.35 -14.91 25.78
C LEU A 273 -8.98 -14.84 25.09
N ALA A 274 -8.20 -13.81 25.37
CA ALA A 274 -6.86 -13.64 24.81
C ALA A 274 -5.93 -14.80 25.20
N LEU A 275 -6.02 -15.28 26.44
CA LEU A 275 -5.27 -16.44 26.91
C LEU A 275 -5.69 -17.72 26.15
N ALA A 276 -7.00 -17.98 26.04
CA ALA A 276 -7.51 -19.15 25.34
C ALA A 276 -7.13 -19.15 23.84
N ILE A 277 -7.15 -17.98 23.19
CA ILE A 277 -6.69 -17.83 21.81
C ILE A 277 -5.19 -18.13 21.69
N ALA A 278 -4.37 -17.61 22.62
CA ALA A 278 -2.94 -17.86 22.64
C ALA A 278 -2.62 -19.36 22.82
N GLU A 279 -3.29 -20.04 23.73
CA GLU A 279 -3.16 -21.48 23.96
C GLU A 279 -3.53 -22.26 22.70
N TYR A 280 -4.66 -21.95 22.08
CA TYR A 280 -5.12 -22.61 20.84
C TYR A 280 -4.11 -22.47 19.70
N ILE A 281 -3.54 -21.26 19.50
CA ILE A 281 -2.52 -21.01 18.47
C ILE A 281 -1.24 -21.80 18.80
N LEU A 282 -0.81 -21.83 20.05
CA LEU A 282 0.38 -22.56 20.48
C LEU A 282 0.23 -24.08 20.24
N ASP A 283 -0.93 -24.64 20.58
CA ASP A 283 -1.24 -26.06 20.40
C ASP A 283 -1.27 -26.47 18.92
N SER A 284 -1.64 -25.58 18.00
CA SER A 284 -1.58 -25.83 16.57
C SER A 284 -0.16 -25.99 16.02
N GLY A 285 0.86 -25.53 16.76
CA GLY A 285 2.26 -25.48 16.36
C GLY A 285 2.60 -24.34 15.37
N ALA A 286 1.68 -23.42 15.10
CA ALA A 286 1.91 -22.23 14.30
C ALA A 286 2.90 -21.29 15.00
N LYS A 287 3.62 -20.48 14.21
CA LYS A 287 4.45 -19.42 14.75
C LYS A 287 3.61 -18.16 14.97
N SER A 288 3.80 -17.49 16.13
CA SER A 288 2.96 -16.34 16.44
C SER A 288 3.70 -15.22 17.18
N VAL A 289 3.24 -13.99 16.89
CA VAL A 289 3.62 -12.80 17.66
C VAL A 289 2.34 -12.10 18.09
N LEU A 290 2.18 -11.96 19.39
CA LEU A 290 1.00 -11.36 20.03
C LEU A 290 1.42 -10.09 20.75
N THR A 291 0.63 -9.04 20.68
CA THR A 291 0.80 -7.89 21.56
C THR A 291 -0.33 -7.82 22.57
N THR A 292 -0.04 -7.37 23.77
CA THR A 292 -1.03 -7.27 24.83
C THR A 292 -0.64 -6.28 25.91
N HIS A 293 -1.64 -5.81 26.66
CA HIS A 293 -1.47 -5.09 27.92
C HIS A 293 -1.99 -5.88 29.14
N TYR A 294 -2.49 -7.12 28.95
CA TYR A 294 -3.04 -7.94 30.01
C TYR A 294 -1.96 -8.64 30.84
N GLY A 295 -2.07 -8.54 32.18
CA GLY A 295 -1.14 -9.19 33.12
C GLY A 295 -1.11 -10.70 32.99
N ARG A 296 -2.26 -11.36 32.75
CA ARG A 296 -2.35 -12.82 32.59
C ARG A 296 -1.50 -13.36 31.44
N LEU A 297 -1.42 -12.64 30.31
CA LEU A 297 -0.57 -13.05 29.21
C LEU A 297 0.91 -12.80 29.50
N LYS A 298 1.25 -11.83 30.37
CA LYS A 298 2.63 -11.67 30.87
C LYS A 298 3.05 -12.91 31.66
N GLU A 299 2.20 -13.38 32.58
CA GLU A 299 2.44 -14.59 33.37
C GLU A 299 2.53 -15.82 32.46
N PHE A 300 1.60 -15.97 31.53
CA PHE A 300 1.61 -17.04 30.53
C PHE A 300 2.93 -17.09 29.76
N SER A 301 3.46 -15.95 29.36
CA SER A 301 4.72 -15.87 28.59
C SER A 301 5.97 -16.26 29.41
N LEU A 302 5.88 -16.26 30.74
CA LEU A 302 6.98 -16.65 31.64
C LEU A 302 6.88 -18.10 32.11
N THR A 303 5.68 -18.65 32.14
CA THR A 303 5.41 -19.98 32.75
C THR A 303 5.19 -21.07 31.71
N THR A 304 4.85 -20.69 30.47
CA THR A 304 4.51 -21.68 29.45
C THR A 304 5.71 -22.01 28.56
N PRO A 305 6.05 -23.29 28.39
CA PRO A 305 7.10 -23.72 27.47
C PRO A 305 6.83 -23.25 26.06
N LYS A 306 7.89 -22.98 25.29
CA LYS A 306 7.83 -22.48 23.90
C LYS A 306 7.20 -21.10 23.69
N VAL A 307 6.91 -20.38 24.77
CA VAL A 307 6.47 -18.98 24.72
C VAL A 307 7.58 -18.08 25.22
N ALA A 308 7.94 -17.08 24.46
CA ALA A 308 8.91 -16.07 24.87
C ALA A 308 8.19 -14.77 25.22
N SER A 309 8.65 -14.11 26.27
CA SER A 309 8.24 -12.76 26.58
C SER A 309 9.11 -11.74 25.83
N ALA A 310 8.52 -10.63 25.43
CA ALA A 310 9.22 -9.47 24.91
C ALA A 310 8.60 -8.19 25.46
N SER A 311 9.38 -7.11 25.47
CA SER A 311 8.89 -5.80 25.85
C SER A 311 9.46 -4.69 24.98
N MET A 312 8.67 -3.62 24.86
CA MET A 312 9.19 -2.36 24.32
C MET A 312 9.89 -1.59 25.41
N GLU A 313 11.15 -1.25 25.18
CA GLU A 313 11.95 -0.49 26.14
C GLU A 313 11.40 0.94 26.27
N PHE A 314 11.29 1.41 27.52
CA PHE A 314 10.81 2.72 27.86
C PHE A 314 11.83 3.43 28.73
N ASP A 315 12.27 4.62 28.34
CA ASP A 315 13.17 5.42 29.14
C ASP A 315 12.39 6.20 30.19
N THR A 316 12.54 5.77 31.44
CA THR A 316 11.89 6.42 32.57
C THR A 316 12.50 7.79 32.91
N SER A 317 13.71 8.09 32.46
CA SER A 317 14.37 9.39 32.70
C SER A 317 13.80 10.49 31.81
N THR A 318 13.60 10.19 30.53
CA THR A 318 13.03 11.10 29.52
C THR A 318 11.52 10.97 29.36
N LEU A 319 10.88 9.98 30.00
CA LEU A 319 9.47 9.61 29.83
C LEU A 319 9.09 9.34 28.37
N SER A 320 10.03 8.77 27.61
CA SER A 320 9.87 8.55 26.19
C SER A 320 10.11 7.07 25.80
N PRO A 321 9.39 6.54 24.80
CA PRO A 321 9.69 5.23 24.27
C PRO A 321 11.03 5.27 23.51
N THR A 322 11.86 4.23 23.71
CA THR A 322 13.09 4.05 22.92
C THR A 322 12.83 3.30 21.60
N TYR A 323 11.63 2.74 21.43
CA TYR A 323 11.21 1.89 20.31
C TYR A 323 12.06 0.63 20.11
N ARG A 324 12.86 0.25 21.09
CA ARG A 324 13.65 -0.98 21.06
C ARG A 324 12.85 -2.15 21.60
N LEU A 325 12.84 -3.25 20.84
CA LEU A 325 12.27 -4.52 21.29
C LEU A 325 13.31 -5.31 22.08
N VAL A 326 12.91 -5.79 23.24
CA VAL A 326 13.76 -6.57 24.16
C VAL A 326 13.10 -7.91 24.40
N LEU A 327 13.79 -8.99 24.05
CA LEU A 327 13.37 -10.37 24.30
C LEU A 327 13.76 -10.82 25.73
N GLY A 328 12.95 -11.72 26.30
CA GLY A 328 13.22 -12.43 27.53
C GLY A 328 12.61 -11.82 28.80
N ILE A 329 12.18 -10.57 28.78
CA ILE A 329 11.58 -9.92 29.96
C ILE A 329 10.29 -9.20 29.55
N PRO A 330 9.15 -9.45 30.20
CA PRO A 330 7.95 -8.67 29.98
C PRO A 330 8.12 -7.24 30.52
N GLY A 331 7.49 -6.28 29.88
CA GLY A 331 7.54 -4.87 30.29
C GLY A 331 6.85 -4.65 31.64
N SER A 332 7.49 -3.88 32.52
CA SER A 332 6.88 -3.38 33.73
C SER A 332 5.81 -2.32 33.42
N SER A 333 4.79 -2.26 34.27
CA SER A 333 3.76 -1.22 34.19
C SER A 333 4.25 0.04 34.90
N ASN A 334 4.50 1.13 34.14
CA ASN A 334 5.06 2.38 34.66
C ASN A 334 4.02 3.51 34.76
N ALA A 335 2.71 3.21 34.60
CA ALA A 335 1.67 4.22 34.55
C ALA A 335 1.61 5.16 35.76
N LEU A 336 1.76 4.59 36.98
CA LEU A 336 1.72 5.38 38.22
C LEU A 336 2.97 6.26 38.39
N ASP A 337 4.14 5.76 37.97
CA ASP A 337 5.40 6.51 38.04
C ASP A 337 5.38 7.65 37.01
N ILE A 338 4.87 7.37 35.81
CA ILE A 338 4.67 8.38 34.77
C ILE A 338 3.67 9.45 35.24
N ALA A 339 2.54 9.06 35.82
CA ALA A 339 1.53 9.98 36.34
C ALA A 339 2.11 10.91 37.40
N GLY A 340 2.89 10.38 38.36
CA GLY A 340 3.56 11.17 39.39
C GLY A 340 4.54 12.19 38.78
N ARG A 341 5.33 11.81 37.80
CA ARG A 341 6.30 12.71 37.12
C ARG A 341 5.63 13.76 36.23
N LEU A 342 4.46 13.47 35.69
CA LEU A 342 3.65 14.42 34.94
C LEU A 342 2.89 15.42 35.82
N GLY A 343 3.09 15.36 37.16
CA GLY A 343 2.55 16.32 38.11
C GLY A 343 1.28 15.90 38.82
N LEU A 344 0.86 14.61 38.70
CA LEU A 344 -0.25 14.10 39.50
C LEU A 344 0.14 14.12 40.98
N CYS A 345 -0.75 14.64 41.86
CA CYS A 345 -0.53 14.75 43.27
C CYS A 345 -0.11 13.39 43.90
N GLN A 346 1.00 13.36 44.66
CA GLN A 346 1.57 12.15 45.24
C GLN A 346 0.55 11.38 46.07
N LYS A 347 -0.35 12.06 46.78
CA LYS A 347 -1.44 11.40 47.54
C LYS A 347 -2.36 10.54 46.66
N ILE A 348 -2.60 10.96 45.41
CA ILE A 348 -3.42 10.20 44.46
C ILE A 348 -2.63 8.97 44.00
N VAL A 349 -1.37 9.13 43.67
CA VAL A 349 -0.47 8.04 43.22
C VAL A 349 -0.35 6.97 44.33
N ASP A 350 -0.11 7.40 45.59
CA ASP A 350 0.04 6.48 46.73
C ASP A 350 -1.27 5.74 47.03
N ASN A 351 -2.41 6.45 46.95
CA ASN A 351 -3.73 5.83 47.09
C ASN A 351 -3.99 4.81 45.97
N ALA A 352 -3.62 5.10 44.75
CA ALA A 352 -3.74 4.18 43.63
C ALA A 352 -2.85 2.95 43.81
N ARG A 353 -1.62 3.11 44.29
CA ARG A 353 -0.73 1.98 44.66
C ARG A 353 -1.33 1.09 45.74
N GLY A 354 -1.94 1.69 46.76
CA GLY A 354 -2.60 0.95 47.84
C GLY A 354 -3.84 0.15 47.40
N LYS A 355 -4.41 0.45 46.22
CA LYS A 355 -5.54 -0.31 45.65
C LYS A 355 -5.10 -1.45 44.74
N LEU A 356 -3.81 -1.58 44.43
CA LEU A 356 -3.28 -2.72 43.68
C LEU A 356 -3.17 -3.92 44.63
N SER A 357 -3.45 -5.13 44.13
CA SER A 357 -3.25 -6.36 44.95
C SER A 357 -1.76 -6.52 45.28
N SER A 358 -1.47 -7.06 46.48
CA SER A 358 -0.09 -7.29 46.94
C SER A 358 0.70 -8.18 46.00
N GLU A 359 0.07 -9.19 45.40
CA GLU A 359 0.66 -10.10 44.41
C GLU A 359 1.10 -9.35 43.14
N LYS A 360 0.25 -8.48 42.62
CA LYS A 360 0.58 -7.64 41.44
C LYS A 360 1.76 -6.70 41.74
N VAL A 361 1.77 -6.08 42.90
CA VAL A 361 2.86 -5.19 43.34
C VAL A 361 4.18 -5.95 43.44
N THR A 362 4.17 -7.14 44.03
CA THR A 362 5.37 -7.98 44.15
C THR A 362 5.88 -8.43 42.80
N PHE A 363 5.00 -8.90 41.91
CA PHE A 363 5.36 -9.32 40.56
C PHE A 363 5.96 -8.17 39.71
N GLU A 364 5.33 -7.00 39.71
CA GLU A 364 5.85 -5.83 38.99
C GLU A 364 7.20 -5.32 39.55
N ASN A 365 7.43 -5.44 40.89
CA ASN A 365 8.71 -5.13 41.52
C ASN A 365 9.82 -6.10 41.06
N VAL A 366 9.53 -7.39 40.97
CA VAL A 366 10.47 -8.39 40.45
C VAL A 366 10.85 -8.10 39.02
N LEU A 367 9.86 -7.81 38.16
CA LEU A 367 10.10 -7.44 36.77
C LEU A 367 10.95 -6.17 36.65
N ARG A 368 10.69 -5.16 37.44
CA ARG A 368 11.44 -3.90 37.45
C ARG A 368 12.91 -4.12 37.84
N ASN A 369 13.14 -4.93 38.89
CA ASN A 369 14.50 -5.27 39.33
C ASN A 369 15.25 -6.05 38.24
N ALA A 370 14.58 -7.01 37.58
CA ALA A 370 15.16 -7.77 36.50
C ALA A 370 15.53 -6.87 35.28
N ASP A 371 14.68 -5.91 34.93
CA ASP A 371 14.97 -4.96 33.86
C ASP A 371 16.15 -4.02 34.19
N THR A 372 16.24 -3.56 35.43
CA THR A 372 17.36 -2.74 35.93
C THR A 372 18.68 -3.50 35.87
N LEU A 373 18.73 -4.70 36.41
CA LEU A 373 19.91 -5.58 36.37
C LEU A 373 20.36 -5.84 34.94
N ARG A 374 19.42 -6.13 34.05
CA ARG A 374 19.72 -6.35 32.63
C ARG A 374 20.35 -5.11 31.98
N ARG A 375 19.83 -3.92 32.26
CA ARG A 375 20.40 -2.65 31.71
C ARG A 375 21.82 -2.44 32.20
N GLU A 376 22.08 -2.72 33.46
CA GLU A 376 23.43 -2.65 34.06
C GLU A 376 24.38 -3.63 33.39
N TYR A 377 23.98 -4.91 33.24
CA TYR A 377 24.78 -5.91 32.53
C TYR A 377 25.05 -5.53 31.08
N LYS A 378 24.04 -4.99 30.38
CA LYS A 378 24.22 -4.56 28.99
C LYS A 378 25.21 -3.42 28.90
N ALA A 379 25.12 -2.42 29.77
CA ALA A 379 26.07 -1.30 29.80
C ALA A 379 27.52 -1.79 30.05
N GLN A 380 27.69 -2.75 30.97
CA GLN A 380 29.00 -3.34 31.22
C GLN A 380 29.53 -4.14 29.98
N LEU A 381 28.65 -4.89 29.31
CA LEU A 381 29.03 -5.61 28.09
C LEU A 381 29.42 -4.66 26.96
N ASP A 382 28.71 -3.56 26.78
CA ASP A 382 29.02 -2.56 25.77
C ASP A 382 30.35 -1.85 26.07
N GLU A 383 30.65 -1.61 27.36
CA GLU A 383 31.94 -1.08 27.82
C GLU A 383 33.10 -2.07 27.56
N ILE A 384 32.91 -3.35 27.90
CA ILE A 384 33.90 -4.42 27.65
C ILE A 384 34.14 -4.56 26.15
N ASN A 385 33.08 -4.60 25.32
CA ASN A 385 33.23 -4.70 23.87
C ASN A 385 33.93 -3.48 23.26
N SER A 386 33.69 -2.29 23.76
CA SER A 386 34.41 -1.09 23.34
C SER A 386 35.90 -1.17 23.72
N CYS A 387 36.24 -1.64 24.91
CA CYS A 387 37.62 -1.87 25.31
C CYS A 387 38.31 -2.93 24.45
N LEU A 388 37.65 -4.04 24.13
CA LEU A 388 38.18 -5.09 23.27
C LEU A 388 38.45 -4.61 21.85
N LEU A 389 37.63 -3.74 21.29
CA LEU A 389 37.84 -3.11 19.99
C LEU A 389 39.07 -2.20 19.96
N TYR A 390 39.40 -1.55 21.07
CA TYR A 390 40.59 -0.72 21.20
C TYR A 390 41.87 -1.52 21.44
N THR A 391 41.77 -2.74 21.99
CA THR A 391 42.90 -3.60 22.31
C THR A 391 43.15 -4.71 21.28
N SER A 392 42.28 -4.87 20.29
CA SER A 392 42.51 -5.81 19.17
C SER A 392 43.60 -5.27 18.25
N PRO A 393 44.68 -6.04 17.97
CA PRO A 393 45.72 -5.60 17.06
C PRO A 393 45.15 -5.31 15.69
N SER A 394 45.56 -4.17 15.12
CA SER A 394 45.18 -3.75 13.76
C SER A 394 45.50 -4.88 12.76
N PRO A 395 44.63 -5.17 11.78
CA PRO A 395 44.94 -6.16 10.74
C PRO A 395 46.03 -5.72 9.75
N ARG A 396 47.01 -4.93 10.20
CA ARG A 396 48.11 -4.39 9.40
C ARG A 396 49.48 -4.68 10.00
N ASP A 397 49.66 -5.85 10.59
CA ASP A 397 51.01 -6.38 10.87
C ASP A 397 51.11 -7.80 10.35
#